data_12d8d2fe4ce3eb20d4cc0d7d5c0bdc12
#
_entry.id   12d8d2fe4ce3eb20d4cc0d7d5c0bdc12
#
_cell.length_a   1.000
_cell.length_b   1.000
_cell.length_c   1.000
_cell.angle_alpha   90.00
_cell.angle_beta   90.00
_cell.angle_gamma   90.00
#
_symmetry.space_group_name_H-M   'P 1'
#
loop_
_entity.id
_entity.type
_entity.pdbx_description
1 polymer ?
#
loop_
_entity_poly.entity_id
_entity_poly.type
_entity_poly.pdbx_seq_one_letter_code
_entity_poly.pdbx_strand_id
1 'polypeptide(L)'
;MRGQSGWVALAAAAMTIAVAAPAAAREVVPFDDGASRPGTIVVRTSERKLYLVLGNGAAIRYPVAVGKAGKQWQGWSKVDGKYVEPAWSPPAEVKRDNPRLPSVIPGGSPRNPMGARALTLTGGEYAIHGTNKPESIGTFASYGCIRLLNQDITDLFARVDVGTQVVVMH
;
A
#
# COMPACT_ATOMS: atom_id res chain seq x y z
N MET A 1 -5.68 -42.91 63.22
CA MET A 1 -4.63 -42.30 62.40
C MET A 1 -5.12 -42.36 60.95
N ARG A 2 -5.60 -41.26 60.41
CA ARG A 2 -6.10 -41.14 59.00
C ARG A 2 -5.14 -40.25 58.21
N GLY A 3 -4.43 -40.86 57.26
CA GLY A 3 -3.57 -40.14 56.35
C GLY A 3 -4.37 -39.42 55.30
N GLN A 4 -4.15 -38.13 55.17
CA GLN A 4 -4.71 -37.30 54.06
C GLN A 4 -3.68 -37.27 52.91
N SER A 5 -4.05 -37.87 51.80
CA SER A 5 -3.29 -37.80 50.55
C SER A 5 -3.67 -36.51 49.80
N GLY A 6 -2.78 -35.50 49.80
CA GLY A 6 -2.96 -34.29 49.07
C GLY A 6 -2.64 -34.52 47.56
N TRP A 7 -3.62 -34.28 46.71
CA TRP A 7 -3.44 -34.23 45.24
C TRP A 7 -2.96 -32.85 44.84
N VAL A 8 -1.76 -32.72 44.32
CA VAL A 8 -1.25 -31.51 43.72
C VAL A 8 -1.67 -31.52 42.22
N ALA A 9 -2.59 -30.68 41.87
CA ALA A 9 -3.00 -30.46 40.47
C ALA A 9 -1.98 -29.53 39.78
N LEU A 10 -1.17 -30.10 38.85
CA LEU A 10 -0.37 -29.26 37.94
C LEU A 10 -1.29 -28.66 36.87
N ALA A 11 -1.49 -27.33 36.89
CA ALA A 11 -2.11 -26.61 35.81
C ALA A 11 -1.08 -26.34 34.72
N ALA A 12 -1.20 -27.01 33.58
CA ALA A 12 -0.41 -26.73 32.39
C ALA A 12 -0.99 -25.49 31.68
N ALA A 13 -0.29 -24.36 31.74
CA ALA A 13 -0.61 -23.17 30.97
C ALA A 13 -0.25 -23.40 29.48
N ALA A 14 -1.25 -23.53 28.64
CA ALA A 14 -1.06 -23.59 27.19
C ALA A 14 -0.72 -22.18 26.67
N MET A 15 0.54 -22.00 26.30
CA MET A 15 1.02 -20.75 25.67
C MET A 15 0.60 -20.77 24.19
N THR A 16 -0.46 -20.02 23.82
CA THR A 16 -0.85 -19.83 22.44
C THR A 16 0.12 -18.87 21.76
N ILE A 17 0.98 -19.40 20.90
CA ILE A 17 1.83 -18.58 20.03
C ILE A 17 0.94 -18.05 18.92
N ALA A 18 0.61 -16.73 18.96
CA ALA A 18 -0.03 -16.04 17.85
C ALA A 18 0.99 -15.95 16.70
N VAL A 19 0.83 -16.80 15.69
CA VAL A 19 1.59 -16.68 14.44
C VAL A 19 1.02 -15.46 13.71
N ALA A 20 1.77 -14.35 13.70
CA ALA A 20 1.45 -13.22 12.86
C ALA A 20 1.46 -13.67 11.40
N ALA A 21 0.32 -13.56 10.71
CA ALA A 21 0.25 -13.84 9.28
C ALA A 21 1.24 -12.90 8.57
N PRO A 22 2.12 -13.40 7.67
CA PRO A 22 3.01 -12.55 6.91
C PRO A 22 2.17 -11.55 6.12
N ALA A 23 2.58 -10.27 6.12
CA ALA A 23 1.98 -9.27 5.24
C ALA A 23 1.99 -9.86 3.82
N ALA A 24 0.81 -9.93 3.18
CA ALA A 24 0.67 -10.58 1.89
C ALA A 24 1.70 -9.97 0.91
N ALA A 25 2.68 -10.78 0.51
CA ALA A 25 3.69 -10.37 -0.47
C ALA A 25 3.03 -10.19 -1.85
N ARG A 26 3.69 -9.44 -2.76
CA ARG A 26 3.25 -9.41 -4.15
C ARG A 26 3.26 -10.81 -4.75
N GLU A 27 2.30 -11.11 -5.59
CA GLU A 27 2.16 -12.43 -6.22
C GLU A 27 1.50 -12.31 -7.60
N VAL A 28 1.76 -13.29 -8.46
CA VAL A 28 1.03 -13.42 -9.73
C VAL A 28 -0.27 -14.17 -9.44
N VAL A 29 -1.37 -13.59 -9.87
CA VAL A 29 -2.72 -14.12 -9.63
C VAL A 29 -3.52 -14.18 -10.93
N PRO A 30 -4.52 -15.06 -11.05
CA PRO A 30 -5.53 -14.95 -12.09
C PRO A 30 -6.23 -13.59 -11.98
N PHE A 31 -6.39 -12.92 -13.12
CA PHE A 31 -7.01 -11.60 -13.17
C PHE A 31 -7.71 -11.40 -14.50
N ASP A 32 -9.00 -11.14 -14.44
CA ASP A 32 -9.82 -10.76 -15.59
C ASP A 32 -10.86 -9.74 -15.09
N ASP A 33 -10.81 -8.54 -15.65
CA ASP A 33 -11.83 -7.49 -15.43
C ASP A 33 -12.59 -7.17 -16.71
N GLY A 34 -12.37 -7.96 -17.77
CA GLY A 34 -13.03 -7.83 -19.08
C GLY A 34 -12.66 -6.58 -19.88
N ALA A 35 -11.83 -5.69 -19.36
CA ALA A 35 -11.58 -4.36 -19.94
C ALA A 35 -10.13 -3.93 -20.00
N SER A 36 -9.31 -4.29 -19.02
CA SER A 36 -7.94 -3.77 -18.90
C SER A 36 -6.97 -4.49 -19.82
N ARG A 37 -6.19 -3.71 -20.54
CA ARG A 37 -5.12 -4.20 -21.44
C ARG A 37 -3.86 -4.53 -20.64
N PRO A 38 -2.99 -5.42 -21.13
CA PRO A 38 -1.66 -5.64 -20.56
C PRO A 38 -0.92 -4.32 -20.34
N GLY A 39 -0.24 -4.19 -19.22
CA GLY A 39 0.46 -2.98 -18.80
C GLY A 39 -0.42 -1.97 -18.04
N THR A 40 -1.75 -2.17 -17.94
CA THR A 40 -2.62 -1.30 -17.14
C THR A 40 -2.44 -1.58 -15.65
N ILE A 41 -2.42 -0.51 -14.85
CA ILE A 41 -2.52 -0.58 -13.40
C ILE A 41 -4.00 -0.48 -13.00
N VAL A 42 -4.52 -1.47 -12.29
CA VAL A 42 -5.88 -1.46 -11.73
C VAL A 42 -5.80 -1.43 -10.21
N VAL A 43 -6.41 -0.42 -9.58
CA VAL A 43 -6.49 -0.33 -8.12
C VAL A 43 -7.91 -0.60 -7.67
N ARG A 44 -8.12 -1.63 -6.86
CA ARG A 44 -9.40 -1.94 -6.21
C ARG A 44 -9.33 -1.49 -4.76
N THR A 45 -9.95 -0.33 -4.48
CA THR A 45 -9.81 0.32 -3.18
C THR A 45 -10.48 -0.47 -2.06
N SER A 46 -11.62 -1.11 -2.32
CA SER A 46 -12.29 -1.98 -1.33
C SER A 46 -11.45 -3.19 -0.93
N GLU A 47 -10.66 -3.72 -1.87
CA GLU A 47 -9.74 -4.84 -1.60
C GLU A 47 -8.41 -4.37 -0.99
N ARG A 48 -8.06 -3.08 -1.12
CA ARG A 48 -6.74 -2.51 -0.82
C ARG A 48 -5.64 -3.26 -1.57
N LYS A 49 -5.88 -3.45 -2.87
CA LYS A 49 -4.99 -4.14 -3.80
C LYS A 49 -4.77 -3.30 -5.05
N LEU A 50 -3.56 -3.40 -5.58
CA LEU A 50 -3.19 -2.90 -6.90
C LEU A 50 -2.79 -4.11 -7.76
N TYR A 51 -3.25 -4.10 -9.00
CA TYR A 51 -2.99 -5.14 -9.98
C TYR A 51 -2.26 -4.51 -11.19
N LEU A 52 -1.09 -5.03 -11.53
CA LEU A 52 -0.46 -4.76 -12.81
C LEU A 52 -0.85 -5.87 -13.78
N VAL A 53 -1.67 -5.54 -14.75
CA VAL A 53 -2.19 -6.52 -15.73
C VAL A 53 -1.07 -7.01 -16.63
N LEU A 54 -0.87 -8.33 -16.69
CA LEU A 54 0.17 -8.96 -17.52
C LEU A 54 -0.37 -9.42 -18.88
N GLY A 55 -1.69 -9.59 -19.00
CA GLY A 55 -2.33 -10.29 -20.10
C GLY A 55 -2.52 -11.77 -19.81
N ASN A 56 -3.14 -12.49 -20.75
CA ASN A 56 -3.46 -13.93 -20.63
C ASN A 56 -4.17 -14.31 -19.32
N GLY A 57 -5.06 -13.44 -18.85
CA GLY A 57 -5.83 -13.68 -17.62
C GLY A 57 -5.00 -13.61 -16.33
N ALA A 58 -3.87 -12.89 -16.30
CA ALA A 58 -2.99 -12.78 -15.15
C ALA A 58 -2.63 -11.34 -14.81
N ALA A 59 -2.35 -11.06 -13.53
CA ALA A 59 -1.78 -9.82 -13.05
C ALA A 59 -0.80 -10.06 -11.89
N ILE A 60 0.10 -9.12 -11.68
CA ILE A 60 0.85 -9.03 -10.41
C ILE A 60 0.00 -8.24 -9.43
N ARG A 61 -0.33 -8.84 -8.30
CA ARG A 61 -1.08 -8.25 -7.21
C ARG A 61 -0.15 -7.71 -6.13
N TYR A 62 -0.35 -6.44 -5.75
CA TYR A 62 0.38 -5.78 -4.67
C TYR A 62 -0.59 -5.37 -3.56
N PRO A 63 -0.26 -5.60 -2.29
CA PRO A 63 -1.00 -5.02 -1.17
C PRO A 63 -0.74 -3.53 -1.11
N VAL A 64 -1.77 -2.71 -0.90
CA VAL A 64 -1.66 -1.26 -0.86
C VAL A 64 -2.41 -0.64 0.31
N ALA A 65 -2.03 0.58 0.71
CA ALA A 65 -2.92 1.46 1.46
C ALA A 65 -3.55 2.47 0.49
N VAL A 66 -4.81 2.78 0.74
CA VAL A 66 -5.65 3.66 -0.10
C VAL A 66 -6.23 4.82 0.70
N GLY A 67 -6.97 5.69 0.06
CA GLY A 67 -7.64 6.84 0.69
C GLY A 67 -8.50 6.43 1.89
N LYS A 68 -8.37 7.17 3.00
CA LYS A 68 -9.30 7.07 4.13
C LYS A 68 -10.71 7.48 3.72
N ALA A 69 -11.72 7.28 4.57
CA ALA A 69 -13.10 7.68 4.33
C ALA A 69 -13.18 9.16 3.86
N GLY A 70 -13.91 9.41 2.79
CA GLY A 70 -14.03 10.72 2.16
C GLY A 70 -12.80 11.19 1.35
N LYS A 71 -11.76 10.35 1.23
CA LYS A 71 -10.54 10.61 0.44
C LYS A 71 -10.29 9.56 -0.63
N GLN A 72 -11.24 8.68 -0.86
CA GLN A 72 -11.18 7.75 -1.96
C GLN A 72 -11.68 8.43 -3.24
N TRP A 73 -11.11 8.04 -4.35
CA TRP A 73 -11.51 8.47 -5.68
C TRP A 73 -11.59 7.27 -6.60
N GLN A 74 -12.27 7.45 -7.72
CA GLN A 74 -12.38 6.44 -8.77
C GLN A 74 -12.30 7.12 -10.13
N GLY A 75 -11.90 6.36 -11.13
CA GLY A 75 -11.80 6.83 -12.51
C GLY A 75 -10.48 6.45 -13.17
N TRP A 76 -10.24 7.08 -14.31
CA TRP A 76 -9.06 6.86 -15.12
C TRP A 76 -8.01 7.95 -14.90
N SER A 77 -6.76 7.55 -14.91
CA SER A 77 -5.60 8.41 -14.88
C SER A 77 -4.46 7.78 -15.69
N LYS A 78 -3.31 8.44 -15.74
CA LYS A 78 -2.08 7.92 -16.32
C LYS A 78 -0.91 8.30 -15.44
N VAL A 79 0.14 7.50 -15.47
CA VAL A 79 1.43 7.89 -14.92
C VAL A 79 1.97 9.07 -15.74
N ASP A 80 2.22 10.22 -15.12
CA ASP A 80 2.78 11.40 -15.78
C ASP A 80 4.23 11.70 -15.37
N GLY A 81 4.72 11.07 -14.30
CA GLY A 81 6.09 11.21 -13.85
C GLY A 81 6.56 10.03 -13.01
N LYS A 82 7.89 9.78 -13.07
CA LYS A 82 8.57 8.71 -12.33
C LYS A 82 9.73 9.30 -11.54
N TYR A 83 9.76 9.10 -10.23
CA TYR A 83 10.73 9.74 -9.33
C TYR A 83 11.39 8.73 -8.40
N VAL A 84 12.71 8.86 -8.26
CA VAL A 84 13.54 8.10 -7.33
C VAL A 84 13.76 8.96 -6.10
N GLU A 85 13.43 8.44 -4.93
CA GLU A 85 13.58 9.15 -3.65
C GLU A 85 13.10 10.63 -3.72
N PRO A 86 11.83 10.88 -4.13
CA PRO A 86 11.36 12.23 -4.31
C PRO A 86 11.34 13.00 -3.00
N ALA A 87 11.68 14.28 -3.04
CA ALA A 87 11.33 15.18 -1.94
C ALA A 87 9.81 15.28 -1.83
N TRP A 88 9.30 15.52 -0.64
CA TRP A 88 7.87 15.65 -0.39
C TRP A 88 7.50 16.97 0.24
N SER A 89 6.61 17.70 -0.40
CA SER A 89 5.95 18.88 0.16
C SER A 89 4.54 18.48 0.58
N PRO A 90 4.16 18.66 1.86
CA PRO A 90 2.82 18.31 2.32
C PRO A 90 1.76 19.09 1.54
N PRO A 91 0.76 18.44 0.94
CA PRO A 91 -0.41 19.13 0.39
C PRO A 91 -1.08 20.00 1.44
N ALA A 92 -1.78 21.06 1.00
CA ALA A 92 -2.40 22.05 1.89
C ALA A 92 -3.30 21.41 2.96
N GLU A 93 -4.06 20.36 2.57
CA GLU A 93 -4.93 19.63 3.49
C GLU A 93 -4.14 18.87 4.56
N VAL A 94 -3.06 18.17 4.17
CA VAL A 94 -2.19 17.45 5.11
C VAL A 94 -1.50 18.44 6.06
N LYS A 95 -1.10 19.60 5.54
CA LYS A 95 -0.49 20.66 6.35
C LYS A 95 -1.49 21.27 7.33
N ARG A 96 -2.75 21.42 6.95
CA ARG A 96 -3.83 21.88 7.83
C ARG A 96 -4.07 20.93 8.98
N ASP A 97 -4.11 19.61 8.68
CA ASP A 97 -4.30 18.57 9.69
C ASP A 97 -3.06 18.39 10.59
N ASN A 98 -1.88 18.73 10.08
CA ASN A 98 -0.59 18.61 10.77
C ASN A 98 0.27 19.86 10.59
N PRO A 99 -0.03 20.98 11.27
CA PRO A 99 0.65 22.27 11.06
C PRO A 99 2.16 22.25 11.35
N ARG A 100 2.62 21.29 12.17
CA ARG A 100 4.04 21.15 12.55
C ARG A 100 4.91 20.48 11.48
N LEU A 101 4.31 19.95 10.40
CA LEU A 101 5.09 19.39 9.31
C LEU A 101 5.96 20.47 8.66
N PRO A 102 7.22 20.15 8.29
CA PRO A 102 8.05 21.08 7.54
C PRO A 102 7.46 21.34 6.15
N SER A 103 7.88 22.41 5.48
CA SER A 103 7.44 22.74 4.12
C SER A 103 7.89 21.70 3.10
N VAL A 104 9.05 21.10 3.33
CA VAL A 104 9.64 20.05 2.48
C VAL A 104 10.31 19.01 3.36
N ILE A 105 10.15 17.73 3.04
CA ILE A 105 10.95 16.64 3.59
C ILE A 105 11.81 16.11 2.44
N PRO A 106 13.16 16.12 2.58
CA PRO A 106 14.06 15.65 1.53
C PRO A 106 13.83 14.19 1.15
N GLY A 107 14.15 13.85 -0.09
CA GLY A 107 14.22 12.47 -0.56
C GLY A 107 15.21 11.64 0.26
N GLY A 108 14.98 10.34 0.38
CA GLY A 108 15.81 9.44 1.19
C GLY A 108 15.68 9.61 2.70
N SER A 109 15.01 10.66 3.19
CA SER A 109 14.78 10.84 4.63
C SER A 109 13.87 9.75 5.20
N PRO A 110 14.19 9.14 6.35
CA PRO A 110 13.31 8.17 7.02
C PRO A 110 11.93 8.75 7.40
N ARG A 111 11.81 10.08 7.46
CA ARG A 111 10.54 10.78 7.73
C ARG A 111 9.73 11.07 6.47
N ASN A 112 10.28 10.80 5.27
CA ASN A 112 9.60 11.10 4.02
C ASN A 112 8.52 10.03 3.73
N PRO A 113 7.24 10.42 3.65
CA PRO A 113 6.16 9.47 3.43
C PRO A 113 6.12 8.89 2.00
N MET A 114 6.86 9.47 1.03
CA MET A 114 6.89 8.97 -0.35
C MET A 114 7.70 7.69 -0.52
N GLY A 115 8.57 7.39 0.45
CA GLY A 115 9.42 6.20 0.38
C GLY A 115 10.42 6.22 -0.77
N ALA A 116 10.74 5.03 -1.31
CA ALA A 116 11.84 4.85 -2.25
C ALA A 116 11.54 5.34 -3.68
N ARG A 117 10.28 5.31 -4.12
CA ARG A 117 9.87 5.64 -5.50
C ARG A 117 8.48 6.27 -5.48
N ALA A 118 8.20 7.08 -6.51
CA ALA A 118 6.85 7.57 -6.78
C ALA A 118 6.55 7.63 -8.27
N LEU A 119 5.29 7.35 -8.59
CA LEU A 119 4.64 7.52 -9.88
C LEU A 119 3.55 8.56 -9.69
N THR A 120 3.71 9.76 -10.24
CA THR A 120 2.64 10.79 -10.20
C THR A 120 1.57 10.47 -11.22
N LEU A 121 0.35 10.93 -10.95
CA LEU A 121 -0.83 10.63 -11.78
C LEU A 121 -1.42 11.91 -12.37
N THR A 122 -1.81 11.83 -13.64
CA THR A 122 -2.49 12.93 -14.33
C THR A 122 -3.84 13.26 -13.68
N GLY A 123 -4.23 14.53 -13.78
CA GLY A 123 -5.55 14.99 -13.33
C GLY A 123 -5.66 15.27 -11.85
N GLY A 124 -4.55 15.31 -11.09
CA GLY A 124 -4.64 15.64 -9.69
C GLY A 124 -3.36 15.55 -8.90
N GLU A 125 -3.50 15.64 -7.59
CA GLU A 125 -2.42 15.61 -6.61
C GLU A 125 -2.11 14.19 -6.13
N TYR A 126 -2.50 13.15 -6.91
CA TYR A 126 -2.36 11.76 -6.50
C TYR A 126 -1.10 11.13 -7.06
N ALA A 127 -0.58 10.17 -6.31
CA ALA A 127 0.57 9.38 -6.70
C ALA A 127 0.42 7.93 -6.21
N ILE A 128 1.13 7.03 -6.87
CA ILE A 128 1.42 5.67 -6.42
C ILE A 128 2.86 5.70 -5.91
N HIS A 129 3.10 5.42 -4.63
CA HIS A 129 4.41 5.65 -4.02
C HIS A 129 4.73 4.65 -2.91
N GLY A 130 5.99 4.63 -2.48
CA GLY A 130 6.43 3.86 -1.33
C GLY A 130 5.87 4.38 -0.01
N THR A 131 6.47 3.97 1.09
CA THR A 131 6.03 4.47 2.40
C THR A 131 7.15 4.40 3.43
N ASN A 132 7.11 5.30 4.41
CA ASN A 132 7.87 5.19 5.65
C ASN A 132 7.05 4.58 6.80
N LYS A 133 5.81 4.10 6.50
CA LYS A 133 4.90 3.45 7.44
C LYS A 133 4.39 2.13 6.85
N PRO A 134 5.23 1.09 6.81
CA PRO A 134 4.88 -0.20 6.21
C PRO A 134 3.65 -0.85 6.87
N GLU A 135 3.40 -0.59 8.15
CA GLU A 135 2.25 -1.06 8.89
C GLU A 135 0.90 -0.49 8.37
N SER A 136 0.94 0.58 7.58
CA SER A 136 -0.27 1.15 6.96
C SER A 136 -0.75 0.36 5.74
N ILE A 137 0.06 -0.53 5.18
CA ILE A 137 -0.33 -1.31 4.01
C ILE A 137 -1.48 -2.26 4.37
N GLY A 138 -2.47 -2.35 3.47
CA GLY A 138 -3.71 -3.09 3.70
C GLY A 138 -4.81 -2.28 4.38
N THR A 139 -4.60 -0.98 4.64
CA THR A 139 -5.56 -0.12 5.36
C THR A 139 -6.03 1.09 4.52
N PHE A 140 -7.04 1.80 5.02
CA PHE A 140 -7.55 3.06 4.49
C PHE A 140 -6.85 4.22 5.23
N ALA A 141 -5.64 4.61 4.79
CA ALA A 141 -4.76 5.49 5.58
C ALA A 141 -4.32 6.78 4.88
N SER A 142 -4.51 6.90 3.56
CA SER A 142 -3.98 8.05 2.81
C SER A 142 -5.02 9.18 2.61
N TYR A 143 -4.56 10.27 2.01
CA TYR A 143 -5.40 11.37 1.53
C TYR A 143 -5.76 11.22 0.04
N GLY A 144 -5.71 9.98 -0.50
CA GLY A 144 -6.05 9.66 -1.88
C GLY A 144 -4.92 8.97 -2.64
N CYS A 145 -3.66 9.18 -2.26
CA CYS A 145 -2.54 8.45 -2.84
C CYS A 145 -2.62 6.94 -2.55
N ILE A 146 -1.98 6.15 -3.39
CA ILE A 146 -1.87 4.71 -3.26
C ILE A 146 -0.47 4.39 -2.72
N ARG A 147 -0.39 3.77 -1.53
CA ARG A 147 0.89 3.45 -0.88
C ARG A 147 1.22 1.99 -1.02
N LEU A 148 2.47 1.69 -1.38
CA LEU A 148 3.04 0.35 -1.44
C LEU A 148 4.18 0.21 -0.44
N LEU A 149 4.57 -1.01 -0.14
CA LEU A 149 5.89 -1.27 0.46
C LEU A 149 6.99 -0.77 -0.48
N ASN A 150 8.12 -0.32 0.07
CA ASN A 150 9.21 0.23 -0.75
C ASN A 150 9.76 -0.78 -1.76
N GLN A 151 9.83 -2.05 -1.41
CA GLN A 151 10.21 -3.12 -2.33
C GLN A 151 9.19 -3.30 -3.47
N ASP A 152 7.91 -3.14 -3.19
CA ASP A 152 6.83 -3.35 -4.16
C ASP A 152 6.72 -2.17 -5.14
N ILE A 153 6.82 -0.93 -4.65
CA ILE A 153 6.87 0.22 -5.55
C ILE A 153 8.14 0.21 -6.41
N THR A 154 9.26 -0.29 -5.90
CA THR A 154 10.49 -0.42 -6.72
C THR A 154 10.30 -1.44 -7.84
N ASP A 155 9.64 -2.56 -7.58
CA ASP A 155 9.29 -3.56 -8.60
C ASP A 155 8.29 -2.99 -9.63
N LEU A 156 7.21 -2.37 -9.17
CA LEU A 156 6.21 -1.74 -10.05
C LEU A 156 6.84 -0.65 -10.92
N PHE A 157 7.67 0.21 -10.33
CA PHE A 157 8.39 1.29 -11.01
C PHE A 157 9.26 0.80 -12.17
N ALA A 158 9.90 -0.37 -12.03
CA ALA A 158 10.71 -0.97 -13.08
C ALA A 158 9.88 -1.55 -14.24
N ARG A 159 8.57 -1.80 -14.02
CA ARG A 159 7.68 -2.46 -15.00
C ARG A 159 6.79 -1.51 -15.78
N VAL A 160 6.68 -0.26 -15.36
CA VAL A 160 5.75 0.72 -15.96
C VAL A 160 6.48 1.96 -16.43
N ASP A 161 5.88 2.65 -17.39
CA ASP A 161 6.43 3.87 -17.98
C ASP A 161 5.47 5.07 -17.83
N VAL A 162 5.99 6.27 -18.10
CA VAL A 162 5.14 7.45 -18.28
C VAL A 162 4.14 7.16 -19.42
N GLY A 163 2.88 7.48 -19.20
CA GLY A 163 1.77 7.12 -20.09
C GLY A 163 1.05 5.83 -19.71
N THR A 164 1.59 5.00 -18.80
CA THR A 164 0.90 3.80 -18.29
C THR A 164 -0.48 4.18 -17.76
N GLN A 165 -1.51 3.47 -18.23
CA GLN A 165 -2.89 3.69 -17.79
C GLN A 165 -3.10 3.21 -16.35
N VAL A 166 -3.88 3.97 -15.60
CA VAL A 166 -4.27 3.68 -14.23
C VAL A 166 -5.78 3.77 -14.11
N VAL A 167 -6.40 2.72 -13.58
CA VAL A 167 -7.83 2.66 -13.28
C VAL A 167 -7.98 2.48 -11.79
N VAL A 168 -8.77 3.35 -11.15
CA VAL A 168 -9.09 3.20 -9.73
C VAL A 168 -10.59 2.95 -9.60
N MET A 169 -10.95 1.92 -8.89
CA MET A 169 -12.33 1.49 -8.66
C MET A 169 -12.52 1.01 -7.20
N HIS A 170 -13.77 0.93 -6.79
CA HIS A 170 -14.14 0.40 -5.48
C HIS A 170 -14.19 -1.12 -5.47
#